data_9f6d1e04b20d1e60d9020edfe9134334
#
_entry.id   9f6d1e04b20d1e60d9020edfe9134334
#
_cell.length_a   1.000
_cell.length_b   1.000
_cell.length_c   1.000
_cell.angle_alpha   90.00
_cell.angle_beta   90.00
_cell.angle_gamma   90.00
#
_symmetry.space_group_name_H-M   'P 1'
#
loop_
_entity.id
_entity.type
_entity.pdbx_description
1 polymer ?
#
loop_
_entity_poly.entity_id
_entity_poly.type
_entity_poly.pdbx_seq_one_letter_code
_entity_poly.pdbx_strand_id
1 'polypeptide(L)'
;MNSILNKVEIVNFELIHRDSWDNFCLNESEAWFWHTSSRIEHALEVAGNSGNNQSFSVFLNNKVIAICPLIVSMDNDHFVISYSGWGTPAPIVSSFLSISNRKKIKNLIYNQIEIIALQFNVSKILLSKFPQIINTENPYFFYNDFSIIKHYNFI
;
A
#
# COMPACT_ATOMS: atom_id res chain seq x y z
N MET A 1 -13.56 16.16 -21.60
CA MET A 1 -13.01 16.18 -20.20
C MET A 1 -11.84 15.22 -20.13
N ASN A 2 -10.62 15.73 -19.96
CA ASN A 2 -9.45 14.86 -19.77
C ASN A 2 -9.56 14.14 -18.42
N SER A 3 -9.52 12.82 -18.44
CA SER A 3 -9.51 12.01 -17.20
C SER A 3 -8.25 12.34 -16.39
N ILE A 4 -8.36 12.38 -15.06
CA ILE A 4 -7.20 12.50 -14.16
C ILE A 4 -6.14 11.42 -14.46
N LEU A 5 -6.57 10.26 -14.91
CA LEU A 5 -5.68 9.14 -15.22
C LEU A 5 -4.67 9.43 -16.34
N ASN A 6 -4.96 10.38 -17.23
CA ASN A 6 -4.04 10.77 -18.30
C ASN A 6 -2.94 11.74 -17.80
N LYS A 7 -2.97 12.13 -16.53
CA LYS A 7 -2.07 13.13 -15.93
C LYS A 7 -1.27 12.58 -14.76
N VAL A 8 -1.55 11.34 -14.35
CA VAL A 8 -0.88 10.71 -13.22
C VAL A 8 0.22 9.77 -13.69
N GLU A 9 1.24 9.65 -12.85
CA GLU A 9 2.38 8.76 -13.03
C GLU A 9 2.51 7.86 -11.81
N ILE A 10 2.78 6.56 -12.05
CA ILE A 10 3.13 5.61 -11.00
C ILE A 10 4.66 5.57 -10.92
N VAL A 11 5.20 5.83 -9.74
CA VAL A 11 6.64 5.86 -9.47
C VAL A 11 6.97 4.88 -8.37
N ASN A 12 7.85 3.92 -8.65
CA ASN A 12 8.32 2.97 -7.64
C ASN A 12 9.03 3.71 -6.51
N PHE A 13 8.83 3.26 -5.28
CA PHE A 13 9.48 3.85 -4.13
C PHE A 13 10.98 3.52 -4.15
N GLU A 14 11.78 4.57 -4.13
CA GLU A 14 13.22 4.54 -3.92
C GLU A 14 13.57 5.47 -2.76
N LEU A 15 14.78 5.32 -2.18
CA LEU A 15 15.22 6.13 -1.04
C LEU A 15 15.21 7.64 -1.34
N ILE A 16 15.42 8.04 -2.60
CA ILE A 16 15.33 9.44 -3.01
C ILE A 16 13.92 10.03 -2.87
N HIS A 17 12.89 9.17 -2.84
CA HIS A 17 11.49 9.59 -2.68
C HIS A 17 11.02 9.61 -1.22
N ARG A 18 11.90 9.28 -0.27
CA ARG A 18 11.58 9.14 1.17
C ARG A 18 10.88 10.37 1.72
N ASP A 19 11.47 11.55 1.49
CA ASP A 19 10.94 12.79 2.06
C ASP A 19 9.55 13.13 1.51
N SER A 20 9.32 12.95 0.21
CA SER A 20 8.01 13.19 -0.40
C SER A 20 6.96 12.19 0.06
N TRP A 21 7.35 10.93 0.25
CA TRP A 21 6.52 9.87 0.79
C TRP A 21 6.10 10.15 2.24
N ASP A 22 7.08 10.41 3.12
CA ASP A 22 6.82 10.64 4.54
C ASP A 22 6.07 11.96 4.77
N ASN A 23 6.35 12.99 3.95
CA ASN A 23 5.58 14.23 3.96
C ASN A 23 4.12 14.02 3.55
N PHE A 24 3.85 13.13 2.58
CA PHE A 24 2.48 12.73 2.27
C PHE A 24 1.82 12.04 3.47
N CYS A 25 2.50 11.11 4.15
CA CYS A 25 1.99 10.44 5.34
C CYS A 25 1.63 11.44 6.46
N LEU A 26 2.43 12.47 6.66
CA LEU A 26 2.18 13.50 7.69
C LEU A 26 0.93 14.36 7.39
N ASN A 27 0.56 14.51 6.13
CA ASN A 27 -0.53 15.37 5.71
C ASN A 27 -1.87 14.64 5.48
N GLU A 28 -1.88 13.30 5.51
CA GLU A 28 -3.09 12.51 5.31
C GLU A 28 -3.53 11.82 6.59
N SER A 29 -4.75 12.12 7.03
CA SER A 29 -5.29 11.60 8.30
C SER A 29 -5.50 10.07 8.31
N GLU A 30 -5.61 9.44 7.14
CA GLU A 30 -5.70 7.98 7.01
C GLU A 30 -4.33 7.30 7.07
N ALA A 31 -3.22 8.06 6.94
CA ALA A 31 -1.88 7.54 7.05
C ALA A 31 -1.46 7.41 8.51
N TRP A 32 -0.68 6.41 8.82
CA TRP A 32 -0.18 6.14 10.15
C TRP A 32 1.18 5.44 10.07
N PHE A 33 1.79 5.12 11.21
CA PHE A 33 3.14 4.58 11.33
C PHE A 33 3.48 3.50 10.29
N TRP A 34 2.56 2.57 10.00
CA TRP A 34 2.77 1.46 9.07
C TRP A 34 2.92 1.88 7.60
N HIS A 35 2.53 3.12 7.25
CA HIS A 35 2.69 3.67 5.91
C HIS A 35 4.04 4.36 5.70
N THR A 36 4.80 4.66 6.77
CA THR A 36 6.04 5.42 6.68
C THR A 36 7.15 4.66 5.94
N SER A 37 8.08 5.41 5.38
CA SER A 37 9.27 4.85 4.71
C SER A 37 10.10 3.97 5.64
N SER A 38 10.27 4.39 6.90
CA SER A 38 10.98 3.61 7.92
C SER A 38 10.33 2.25 8.16
N ARG A 39 9.02 2.15 8.01
CA ARG A 39 8.32 0.87 8.17
C ARG A 39 8.49 -0.04 6.98
N ILE A 40 8.57 0.52 5.77
CA ILE A 40 8.93 -0.24 4.56
C ILE A 40 10.32 -0.87 4.75
N GLU A 41 11.31 -0.07 5.17
CA GLU A 41 12.68 -0.53 5.43
C GLU A 41 12.70 -1.66 6.47
N HIS A 42 12.02 -1.48 7.59
CA HIS A 42 11.93 -2.51 8.62
C HIS A 42 11.25 -3.80 8.12
N ALA A 43 10.19 -3.67 7.31
CA ALA A 43 9.53 -4.85 6.74
C ALA A 43 10.45 -5.62 5.78
N LEU A 44 11.31 -4.93 5.04
CA LEU A 44 12.34 -5.55 4.20
C LEU A 44 13.42 -6.24 5.03
N GLU A 45 13.88 -5.62 6.11
CA GLU A 45 14.84 -6.22 7.04
C GLU A 45 14.30 -7.54 7.63
N VAL A 46 13.03 -7.54 8.07
CA VAL A 46 12.38 -8.74 8.61
C VAL A 46 12.17 -9.82 7.56
N ALA A 47 11.81 -9.44 6.32
CA ALA A 47 11.67 -10.38 5.22
C ALA A 47 13.02 -10.94 4.73
N GLY A 48 14.13 -10.26 5.03
CA GLY A 48 15.48 -10.67 4.67
C GLY A 48 15.66 -10.84 3.16
N ASN A 49 16.37 -11.87 2.75
CA ASN A 49 16.69 -12.13 1.34
C ASN A 49 15.45 -12.43 0.46
N SER A 50 14.32 -12.76 1.05
CA SER A 50 13.07 -13.00 0.31
C SER A 50 12.25 -11.72 0.08
N GLY A 51 12.59 -10.63 0.77
CA GLY A 51 11.87 -9.37 0.69
C GLY A 51 12.15 -8.61 -0.59
N ASN A 52 11.11 -8.26 -1.32
CA ASN A 52 11.18 -7.45 -2.52
C ASN A 52 10.26 -6.24 -2.36
N ASN A 53 10.84 -5.03 -2.41
CA ASN A 53 10.08 -3.79 -2.32
C ASN A 53 9.39 -3.49 -3.64
N GLN A 54 8.08 -3.54 -3.63
CA GLN A 54 7.22 -3.17 -4.74
C GLN A 54 6.32 -1.98 -4.40
N SER A 55 6.66 -1.25 -3.33
CA SER A 55 5.95 -0.03 -2.93
C SER A 55 6.04 1.03 -4.03
N PHE A 56 4.99 1.80 -4.19
CA PHE A 56 4.93 2.86 -5.19
C PHE A 56 4.08 4.05 -4.75
N SER A 57 4.32 5.19 -5.39
CA SER A 57 3.52 6.41 -5.27
C SER A 57 2.80 6.71 -6.57
N VAL A 58 1.70 7.42 -6.47
CA VAL A 58 1.03 8.04 -7.62
C VAL A 58 1.26 9.55 -7.56
N PHE A 59 1.83 10.10 -8.62
CA PHE A 59 2.09 11.53 -8.76
C PHE A 59 1.08 12.19 -9.67
N LEU A 60 0.73 13.41 -9.35
CA LEU A 60 0.00 14.33 -10.21
C LEU A 60 0.70 15.69 -10.18
N ASN A 61 1.19 16.17 -11.34
CA ASN A 61 1.92 17.43 -11.44
C ASN A 61 3.07 17.52 -10.39
N ASN A 62 3.92 16.50 -10.31
CA ASN A 62 5.05 16.39 -9.38
C ASN A 62 4.68 16.37 -7.88
N LYS A 63 3.41 16.15 -7.55
CA LYS A 63 2.98 15.96 -6.16
C LYS A 63 2.49 14.54 -5.94
N VAL A 64 2.87 13.96 -4.82
CA VAL A 64 2.32 12.66 -4.37
C VAL A 64 0.84 12.87 -4.04
N ILE A 65 -0.02 12.07 -4.67
CA ILE A 65 -1.46 12.04 -4.42
C ILE A 65 -1.95 10.69 -3.89
N ALA A 66 -1.09 9.69 -3.90
CA ALA A 66 -1.37 8.41 -3.28
C ALA A 66 -0.08 7.65 -3.02
N ILE A 67 -0.11 6.76 -2.04
CA ILE A 67 0.96 5.83 -1.71
C ILE A 67 0.41 4.42 -1.53
N CYS A 68 1.22 3.44 -1.90
CA CYS A 68 0.93 2.02 -1.73
C CYS A 68 2.16 1.31 -1.20
N PRO A 69 2.30 1.11 0.12
CA PRO A 69 3.33 0.25 0.68
C PRO A 69 3.07 -1.18 0.24
N LEU A 70 4.05 -1.83 -0.38
CA LEU A 70 3.88 -3.17 -0.93
C LEU A 70 5.19 -3.96 -0.86
N ILE A 71 5.22 -5.00 -0.06
CA ILE A 71 6.36 -5.92 0.04
C ILE A 71 5.90 -7.29 -0.44
N VAL A 72 6.63 -7.82 -1.41
CA VAL A 72 6.52 -9.22 -1.80
C VAL A 72 7.55 -10.02 -0.99
N SER A 73 7.13 -11.05 -0.32
CA SER A 73 8.00 -11.93 0.48
C SER A 73 7.60 -13.39 0.33
N MET A 74 8.44 -14.30 0.78
CA MET A 74 8.11 -15.74 0.80
C MET A 74 7.48 -16.14 2.13
N ASP A 75 6.41 -16.92 2.04
CA ASP A 75 5.76 -17.60 3.16
C ASP A 75 5.50 -19.06 2.76
N ASN A 76 6.15 -20.03 3.44
CA ASN A 76 6.03 -21.47 3.15
C ASN A 76 6.15 -21.82 1.66
N ASP A 77 7.24 -21.39 1.03
CA ASP A 77 7.55 -21.59 -0.41
C ASP A 77 6.60 -20.91 -1.40
N HIS A 78 5.75 -20.00 -0.95
CA HIS A 78 4.88 -19.20 -1.79
C HIS A 78 5.17 -17.70 -1.65
N PHE A 79 5.12 -16.96 -2.76
CA PHE A 79 5.16 -15.52 -2.69
C PHE A 79 3.83 -14.96 -2.16
N VAL A 80 3.94 -14.02 -1.25
CA VAL A 80 2.81 -13.31 -0.64
C VAL A 80 3.08 -11.82 -0.61
N ILE A 81 2.02 -11.02 -0.67
CA ILE A 81 2.08 -9.60 -0.36
C ILE A 81 1.59 -9.43 1.07
N SER A 82 2.54 -9.23 1.97
CA SER A 82 2.26 -8.99 3.40
C SER A 82 3.48 -8.41 4.10
N TYR A 83 3.29 -7.82 5.27
CA TYR A 83 4.38 -7.44 6.16
C TYR A 83 4.63 -8.58 7.16
N SER A 84 5.43 -9.57 6.75
CA SER A 84 5.84 -10.70 7.60
C SER A 84 4.68 -11.41 8.30
N GLY A 85 3.64 -11.77 7.52
CA GLY A 85 2.44 -12.41 8.06
C GLY A 85 1.38 -11.43 8.60
N TRP A 86 1.74 -10.17 8.81
CA TRP A 86 0.80 -9.09 9.08
C TRP A 86 0.40 -8.45 7.77
N GLY A 87 -0.85 -8.05 7.61
CA GLY A 87 -1.27 -7.40 6.37
C GLY A 87 -0.42 -6.16 6.08
N THR A 88 -0.06 -5.94 4.80
CA THR A 88 0.49 -4.65 4.38
C THR A 88 -0.59 -3.57 4.54
N PRO A 89 -0.25 -2.33 4.94
CA PRO A 89 -1.26 -1.29 5.09
C PRO A 89 -1.94 -1.00 3.75
N ALA A 90 -3.25 -0.78 3.79
CA ALA A 90 -4.03 -0.46 2.60
C ALA A 90 -3.55 0.85 1.98
N PRO A 91 -3.60 1.00 0.64
CA PRO A 91 -3.19 2.22 -0.02
C PRO A 91 -3.93 3.46 0.48
N ILE A 92 -3.23 4.57 0.60
CA ILE A 92 -3.79 5.88 0.94
C ILE A 92 -3.90 6.74 -0.32
N VAL A 93 -5.04 7.36 -0.51
CA VAL A 93 -5.29 8.33 -1.58
C VAL A 93 -5.67 9.66 -0.96
N SER A 94 -5.03 10.73 -1.44
CA SER A 94 -5.18 12.08 -0.89
C SER A 94 -6.63 12.50 -0.69
N SER A 95 -6.91 13.00 0.50
CA SER A 95 -8.21 13.54 0.90
C SER A 95 -8.61 14.80 0.11
N PHE A 96 -7.64 15.52 -0.48
CA PHE A 96 -7.88 16.70 -1.31
C PHE A 96 -8.51 16.40 -2.68
N LEU A 97 -8.46 15.14 -3.12
CA LEU A 97 -9.10 14.76 -4.37
C LEU A 97 -10.61 14.61 -4.20
N SER A 98 -11.36 14.97 -5.25
CA SER A 98 -12.80 14.67 -5.28
C SER A 98 -13.08 13.18 -5.12
N ILE A 99 -14.23 12.81 -4.59
CA ILE A 99 -14.66 11.42 -4.38
C ILE A 99 -14.51 10.59 -5.68
N SER A 100 -14.93 11.18 -6.82
CA SER A 100 -14.81 10.50 -8.13
C SER A 100 -13.36 10.25 -8.51
N ASN A 101 -12.47 11.23 -8.30
CA ASN A 101 -11.04 11.07 -8.60
C ASN A 101 -10.37 10.10 -7.63
N ARG A 102 -10.69 10.13 -6.34
CA ARG A 102 -10.20 9.14 -5.36
C ARG A 102 -10.56 7.72 -5.79
N LYS A 103 -11.80 7.48 -6.26
CA LYS A 103 -12.22 6.17 -6.76
C LYS A 103 -11.40 5.73 -7.97
N LYS A 104 -11.15 6.63 -8.93
CA LYS A 104 -10.33 6.33 -10.12
C LYS A 104 -8.88 5.98 -9.73
N ILE A 105 -8.28 6.75 -8.83
CA ILE A 105 -6.91 6.49 -8.34
C ILE A 105 -6.85 5.18 -7.55
N LYS A 106 -7.84 4.88 -6.70
CA LYS A 106 -7.90 3.58 -6.01
C LYS A 106 -7.95 2.42 -7.00
N ASN A 107 -8.76 2.50 -8.04
CA ASN A 107 -8.83 1.47 -9.07
C ASN A 107 -7.49 1.31 -9.81
N LEU A 108 -6.81 2.42 -10.13
CA LEU A 108 -5.48 2.39 -10.74
C LEU A 108 -4.47 1.65 -9.83
N ILE A 109 -4.48 1.94 -8.54
CA ILE A 109 -3.60 1.29 -7.56
C ILE A 109 -3.90 -0.21 -7.46
N TYR A 110 -5.16 -0.61 -7.36
CA TYR A 110 -5.52 -2.03 -7.29
C TYR A 110 -5.13 -2.78 -8.56
N ASN A 111 -5.30 -2.19 -9.75
CA ASN A 111 -4.81 -2.77 -11.00
C ASN A 111 -3.28 -2.95 -10.97
N GLN A 112 -2.53 -1.98 -10.45
CA GLN A 112 -1.08 -2.09 -10.32
C GLN A 112 -0.68 -3.20 -9.33
N ILE A 113 -1.39 -3.35 -8.21
CA ILE A 113 -1.17 -4.46 -7.26
C ILE A 113 -1.40 -5.81 -7.96
N GLU A 114 -2.45 -5.92 -8.76
CA GLU A 114 -2.72 -7.16 -9.53
C GLU A 114 -1.61 -7.48 -10.54
N ILE A 115 -1.10 -6.47 -11.24
CA ILE A 115 0.04 -6.64 -12.16
C ILE A 115 1.26 -7.17 -11.41
N ILE A 116 1.60 -6.58 -10.27
CA ILE A 116 2.72 -7.01 -9.43
C ILE A 116 2.48 -8.44 -8.91
N ALA A 117 1.28 -8.74 -8.44
CA ALA A 117 0.94 -10.07 -7.94
C ALA A 117 1.10 -11.15 -9.03
N LEU A 118 0.68 -10.87 -10.26
CA LEU A 118 0.87 -11.77 -11.40
C LEU A 118 2.35 -11.94 -11.76
N GLN A 119 3.11 -10.85 -11.76
CA GLN A 119 4.54 -10.86 -12.07
C GLN A 119 5.36 -11.74 -11.13
N PHE A 120 5.00 -11.77 -9.86
CA PHE A 120 5.69 -12.56 -8.82
C PHE A 120 5.00 -13.89 -8.50
N ASN A 121 3.94 -14.29 -9.21
CA ASN A 121 3.13 -15.46 -8.85
C ASN A 121 2.68 -15.44 -7.38
N VAL A 122 2.19 -14.31 -6.93
CA VAL A 122 1.74 -14.12 -5.54
C VAL A 122 0.50 -14.97 -5.28
N SER A 123 0.57 -15.86 -4.31
CA SER A 123 -0.54 -16.74 -3.93
C SER A 123 -1.58 -16.06 -3.04
N LYS A 124 -1.17 -15.01 -2.30
CA LYS A 124 -2.02 -14.36 -1.30
C LYS A 124 -1.65 -12.90 -1.13
N ILE A 125 -2.67 -12.06 -1.07
CA ILE A 125 -2.54 -10.62 -0.76
C ILE A 125 -3.27 -10.35 0.54
N LEU A 126 -2.55 -9.81 1.53
CA LEU A 126 -3.10 -9.36 2.80
C LEU A 126 -2.96 -7.85 2.90
N LEU A 127 -4.09 -7.13 2.81
CA LEU A 127 -4.13 -5.69 3.06
C LEU A 127 -4.87 -5.43 4.38
N SER A 128 -4.23 -4.67 5.26
CA SER A 128 -4.83 -4.20 6.50
C SER A 128 -5.40 -2.80 6.31
N LYS A 129 -6.66 -2.61 6.70
CA LYS A 129 -7.23 -1.28 6.84
C LYS A 129 -6.86 -0.72 8.21
N PHE A 130 -6.66 0.60 8.26
CA PHE A 130 -6.58 1.30 9.54
C PHE A 130 -7.89 1.05 10.31
N PRO A 131 -7.83 0.57 11.55
CA PRO A 131 -9.02 0.55 12.38
C PRO A 131 -9.47 1.99 12.52
N GLN A 132 -10.62 2.33 11.94
CA GLN A 132 -11.21 3.63 12.20
C GLN A 132 -11.38 3.71 13.73
N ILE A 133 -10.68 4.66 14.33
CA ILE A 133 -10.79 4.94 15.76
C ILE A 133 -12.20 5.42 16.01
N ILE A 134 -13.07 4.49 16.28
CA ILE A 134 -14.41 4.81 16.70
C ILE A 134 -14.69 3.91 17.89
N ASN A 135 -14.35 4.42 18.96
CA ASN A 135 -14.81 4.30 20.32
C ASN A 135 -13.63 4.34 21.28
N THR A 136 -13.52 5.46 21.93
CA THR A 136 -12.61 5.76 23.02
C THR A 136 -12.82 4.88 24.26
N GLU A 137 -13.74 3.93 24.21
CA GLU A 137 -14.09 3.09 25.35
C GLU A 137 -13.29 1.78 25.44
N ASN A 138 -12.53 1.40 24.42
CA ASN A 138 -11.72 0.18 24.53
C ASN A 138 -10.41 0.29 23.73
N PRO A 139 -9.31 0.79 24.35
CA PRO A 139 -8.02 0.98 23.67
C PRO A 139 -7.31 -0.34 23.30
N TYR A 140 -7.87 -1.49 23.62
CA TYR A 140 -7.25 -2.80 23.38
C TYR A 140 -7.82 -3.59 22.20
N PHE A 141 -8.78 -3.06 21.46
CA PHE A 141 -9.25 -3.71 20.25
C PHE A 141 -8.45 -3.25 19.03
N PHE A 142 -7.23 -3.76 18.91
CA PHE A 142 -6.56 -3.85 17.62
C PHE A 142 -7.18 -4.99 16.81
N TYR A 143 -8.36 -4.79 16.27
CA TYR A 143 -8.86 -5.67 15.25
C TYR A 143 -8.24 -5.25 13.93
N ASN A 144 -7.25 -6.01 13.54
CA ASN A 144 -6.81 -6.05 12.16
C ASN A 144 -7.97 -6.66 11.34
N ASP A 145 -8.82 -5.82 10.76
CA ASP A 145 -9.69 -6.23 9.68
C ASP A 145 -8.79 -6.56 8.47
N PHE A 146 -8.26 -7.78 8.47
CA PHE A 146 -7.56 -8.32 7.32
C PHE A 146 -8.60 -8.62 6.25
N SER A 147 -8.77 -7.74 5.29
CA SER A 147 -9.50 -8.10 4.09
C SER A 147 -8.56 -8.89 3.18
N ILE A 148 -8.82 -10.18 3.03
CA ILE A 148 -8.22 -10.98 1.97
C ILE A 148 -8.82 -10.47 0.67
N ILE A 149 -8.03 -9.75 -0.13
CA ILE A 149 -8.53 -9.14 -1.36
C ILE A 149 -8.64 -10.16 -2.47
N LYS A 150 -7.71 -11.10 -2.56
CA LYS A 150 -7.76 -12.22 -3.51
C LYS A 150 -6.87 -13.37 -3.08
N HIS A 151 -7.34 -14.61 -3.28
CA HIS A 151 -6.51 -15.80 -3.37
C HIS A 151 -6.27 -16.08 -4.86
N TYR A 152 -5.01 -16.13 -5.27
CA TYR A 152 -4.64 -16.63 -6.60
C TYR A 152 -4.25 -18.09 -6.47
N ASN A 153 -5.06 -18.99 -7.02
CA ASN A 153 -4.68 -20.38 -7.22
C ASN A 153 -3.99 -20.48 -8.58
N PHE A 154 -2.67 -20.50 -8.58
CA PHE A 154 -1.91 -20.93 -9.74
C PHE A 154 -1.85 -22.46 -9.73
N ILE A 155 -2.51 -23.09 -10.70
CA ILE A 155 -2.41 -24.53 -10.96
C ILE A 155 -1.17 -24.78 -11.81
#